data_7b4c5a5a39b3a13b1a042bc56616bd01
#
_entry.id   7b4c5a5a39b3a13b1a042bc56616bd01
#
_cell.length_a   1.000
_cell.length_b   1.000
_cell.length_c   1.000
_cell.angle_alpha   90.00
_cell.angle_beta   90.00
_cell.angle_gamma   90.00
#
_symmetry.space_group_name_H-M   'P 1'
#
loop_
_entity.id
_entity.type
_entity.pdbx_description
1 polymer ?
#
loop_
_entity_poly.entity_id
_entity_poly.type
_entity_poly.pdbx_seq_one_letter_code
_entity_poly.pdbx_strand_id
1 'polypeptide(L)'
;GQLRERLLDHIDIKAENIHTPDGYIAQDDVYEHCRTYEQLIAAEGGIDIAMLGIGRMGNIACNEPGSHISSTSRLILIDQMSRDEMTNSFGTLEQVPPCSITMGIQTLLSAHKLFLTAWGEEKADIVQKIIEGEITDAIPATYVQTHNDAKLICDLAAASKLTRIIHPWLVTNCEWNDKTIRAAVVWLCQLLDKPILKLTNKDYNENGLSDLLARFGSAYNCNIKIFNDLQHTITGWPGGKPNADDTNRPERAL
;
A
#
# COMPACT_ATOMS: atom_id res chain seq x y z
N GLY A 1 0.71 29.42 -0.46
CA GLY A 1 1.08 28.15 -1.09
C GLY A 1 -0.14 27.25 -1.25
N GLN A 2 0.01 26.14 -1.94
CA GLN A 2 -1.07 25.22 -2.35
C GLN A 2 -2.00 24.77 -1.22
N LEU A 3 -1.46 24.49 -0.03
CA LEU A 3 -2.27 24.11 1.13
C LEU A 3 -3.26 25.22 1.52
N ARG A 4 -2.78 26.47 1.49
CA ARG A 4 -3.63 27.62 1.80
C ARG A 4 -4.78 27.74 0.78
N GLU A 5 -4.45 27.77 -0.50
CA GLU A 5 -5.42 27.91 -1.59
C GLU A 5 -6.43 26.77 -1.68
N ARG A 6 -6.01 25.53 -1.36
CA ARG A 6 -6.84 24.33 -1.51
C ARG A 6 -7.64 23.95 -0.27
N LEU A 7 -7.21 24.39 0.91
CA LEU A 7 -7.83 23.99 2.17
C LEU A 7 -8.03 25.16 3.14
N LEU A 8 -6.93 25.86 3.52
CA LEU A 8 -7.00 26.75 4.68
C LEU A 8 -7.85 27.99 4.44
N ASP A 9 -7.92 28.48 3.18
CA ASP A 9 -8.76 29.62 2.81
C ASP A 9 -10.26 29.26 2.70
N HIS A 10 -10.60 27.97 2.82
CA HIS A 10 -11.98 27.45 2.74
C HIS A 10 -12.57 27.00 4.09
N ILE A 11 -11.80 27.13 5.17
CA ILE A 11 -12.21 26.76 6.52
C ILE A 11 -12.02 27.96 7.46
N ASP A 12 -12.63 27.89 8.63
CA ASP A 12 -12.64 28.98 9.63
C ASP A 12 -11.42 28.98 10.56
N ILE A 13 -10.29 28.38 10.12
CA ILE A 13 -9.07 28.35 10.90
C ILE A 13 -8.47 29.76 11.02
N LYS A 14 -8.12 30.17 12.23
CA LYS A 14 -7.43 31.43 12.47
C LYS A 14 -5.99 31.36 11.99
N ALA A 15 -5.48 32.47 11.42
CA ALA A 15 -4.12 32.53 10.91
C ALA A 15 -3.04 32.21 11.96
N GLU A 16 -3.29 32.58 13.23
CA GLU A 16 -2.42 32.30 14.37
C GLU A 16 -2.24 30.81 14.68
N ASN A 17 -3.16 29.97 14.22
CA ASN A 17 -3.15 28.52 14.41
C ASN A 17 -2.55 27.77 13.19
N ILE A 18 -1.96 28.49 12.23
CA ILE A 18 -1.34 27.89 11.05
C ILE A 18 0.18 27.98 11.19
N HIS A 19 0.82 26.87 11.49
CA HIS A 19 2.26 26.78 11.70
C HIS A 19 2.90 25.97 10.59
N THR A 20 3.84 26.60 9.87
CA THR A 20 4.64 25.95 8.83
C THR A 20 6.10 26.31 9.00
N PRO A 21 7.04 25.38 8.75
CA PRO A 21 8.46 25.78 8.71
C PRO A 21 8.71 26.86 7.65
N ASP A 22 9.58 27.81 7.99
CA ASP A 22 9.97 28.84 7.04
C ASP A 22 11.04 28.30 6.07
N GLY A 23 10.67 28.11 4.81
CA GLY A 23 11.57 27.65 3.76
C GLY A 23 12.59 28.70 3.27
N TYR A 24 12.49 29.94 3.73
CA TYR A 24 13.43 31.02 3.39
C TYR A 24 14.43 31.31 4.49
N ILE A 25 14.45 30.54 5.59
CA ILE A 25 15.39 30.69 6.70
C ILE A 25 16.84 30.59 6.20
N ALA A 26 17.73 31.41 6.76
CA ALA A 26 19.15 31.31 6.44
C ALA A 26 19.72 29.94 6.86
N GLN A 27 20.67 29.43 6.08
CA GLN A 27 21.19 28.07 6.30
C GLN A 27 21.80 27.91 7.71
N ASP A 28 22.44 28.95 8.25
CA ASP A 28 23.05 28.93 9.59
C ASP A 28 21.98 28.83 10.71
N ASP A 29 20.78 29.32 10.46
CA ASP A 29 19.69 29.35 11.44
C ASP A 29 18.74 28.13 11.36
N VAL A 30 18.90 27.26 10.34
CA VAL A 30 17.98 26.16 10.08
C VAL A 30 17.86 25.19 11.26
N TYR A 31 18.99 24.89 11.93
CA TYR A 31 18.97 23.96 13.07
C TYR A 31 18.10 24.51 14.22
N GLU A 32 18.30 25.76 14.57
CA GLU A 32 17.55 26.43 15.64
C GLU A 32 16.08 26.60 15.24
N HIS A 33 15.81 26.90 13.99
CA HIS A 33 14.44 26.96 13.47
C HIS A 33 13.71 25.62 13.58
N CYS A 34 14.35 24.52 13.19
CA CYS A 34 13.77 23.18 13.33
C CYS A 34 13.52 22.81 14.80
N ARG A 35 14.47 23.15 15.69
CA ARG A 35 14.34 22.94 17.13
C ARG A 35 13.15 23.72 17.72
N THR A 36 13.02 24.98 17.33
CA THR A 36 11.89 25.84 17.75
C THR A 36 10.56 25.28 17.23
N TYR A 37 10.53 24.77 16.01
CA TYR A 37 9.33 24.14 15.45
C TYR A 37 8.90 22.88 16.23
N GLU A 38 9.84 22.02 16.62
CA GLU A 38 9.57 20.87 17.49
C GLU A 38 9.05 21.31 18.88
N GLN A 39 9.62 22.37 19.46
CA GLN A 39 9.15 22.93 20.72
C GLN A 39 7.72 23.49 20.61
N LEU A 40 7.40 24.12 19.48
CA LEU A 40 6.04 24.60 19.22
C LEU A 40 5.06 23.45 19.17
N ILE A 41 5.36 22.37 18.42
CA ILE A 41 4.54 21.17 18.37
C ILE A 41 4.29 20.63 19.79
N ALA A 42 5.32 20.55 20.61
CA ALA A 42 5.21 20.07 21.98
C ALA A 42 4.37 21.01 22.88
N ALA A 43 4.52 22.33 22.70
CA ALA A 43 3.79 23.34 23.45
C ALA A 43 2.27 23.33 23.12
N GLU A 44 1.92 23.02 21.88
CA GLU A 44 0.54 22.87 21.43
C GLU A 44 -0.08 21.50 21.83
N GLY A 45 0.66 20.66 22.54
CA GLY A 45 0.18 19.35 23.03
C GLY A 45 0.49 18.17 22.11
N GLY A 46 1.32 18.36 21.09
CA GLY A 46 1.70 17.33 20.12
C GLY A 46 0.83 17.34 18.86
N ILE A 47 0.78 16.20 18.19
CA ILE A 47 0.04 16.01 16.94
C ILE A 47 -1.11 15.03 17.18
N ASP A 48 -2.34 15.47 17.05
CA ASP A 48 -3.50 14.58 17.15
C ASP A 48 -3.63 13.68 15.92
N ILE A 49 -3.46 14.26 14.72
CA ILE A 49 -3.63 13.55 13.45
C ILE A 49 -2.49 13.93 12.50
N ALA A 50 -1.76 12.94 12.02
CA ALA A 50 -0.83 13.10 10.90
C ALA A 50 -1.45 12.49 9.62
N MET A 51 -1.51 13.27 8.55
CA MET A 51 -1.95 12.81 7.21
C MET A 51 -0.75 12.85 6.26
N LEU A 52 -0.37 11.69 5.73
CA LEU A 52 0.85 11.51 4.97
C LEU A 52 0.54 10.88 3.61
N GLY A 53 1.09 11.46 2.56
CA GLY A 53 1.21 10.79 1.26
C GLY A 53 2.41 9.86 1.22
N ILE A 54 2.39 8.90 0.30
CA ILE A 54 3.50 7.96 0.08
C ILE A 54 4.18 8.30 -1.26
N GLY A 55 5.48 8.59 -1.23
CA GLY A 55 6.30 8.72 -2.43
C GLY A 55 6.62 7.36 -3.07
N ARG A 56 7.14 7.35 -4.31
CA ARG A 56 7.46 6.11 -5.05
C ARG A 56 8.49 5.24 -4.36
N MET A 57 9.43 5.86 -3.63
CA MET A 57 10.45 5.16 -2.86
C MET A 57 10.00 4.81 -1.44
N GLY A 58 8.74 5.05 -1.10
CA GLY A 58 8.22 4.84 0.26
C GLY A 58 8.67 5.92 1.24
N ASN A 59 9.05 7.09 0.75
CA ASN A 59 9.25 8.27 1.57
C ASN A 59 7.91 8.80 2.09
N ILE A 60 7.91 9.29 3.32
CA ILE A 60 6.78 9.99 3.97
C ILE A 60 7.21 11.38 4.38
N ALA A 61 6.38 12.39 4.13
CA ALA A 61 6.80 13.77 4.06
C ALA A 61 8.02 13.85 3.11
N CYS A 62 9.11 14.48 3.48
CA CYS A 62 10.36 14.39 2.70
C CYS A 62 11.42 13.53 3.41
N ASN A 63 11.01 12.50 4.14
CA ASN A 63 11.95 11.54 4.73
C ASN A 63 12.32 10.48 3.69
N GLU A 64 13.43 10.70 3.01
CA GLU A 64 13.99 9.85 1.96
C GLU A 64 14.58 8.55 2.54
N PRO A 65 14.84 7.52 1.70
CA PRO A 65 15.56 6.31 2.10
C PRO A 65 16.81 6.60 2.92
N GLY A 66 17.01 5.86 4.01
CA GLY A 66 18.06 6.09 5.00
C GLY A 66 17.67 7.04 6.14
N SER A 67 16.43 7.57 6.14
CA SER A 67 15.93 8.38 7.27
C SER A 67 15.74 7.51 8.50
N HIS A 68 16.44 7.85 9.60
CA HIS A 68 16.40 7.07 10.83
C HIS A 68 15.09 7.31 11.60
N ILE A 69 14.61 6.28 12.30
CA ILE A 69 13.35 6.31 13.07
C ILE A 69 13.33 7.42 14.14
N SER A 70 14.48 7.74 14.75
CA SER A 70 14.59 8.82 15.76
C SER A 70 14.79 10.22 15.18
N SER A 71 14.67 10.41 13.87
CA SER A 71 14.82 11.72 13.26
C SER A 71 13.67 12.64 13.63
N THR A 72 14.01 13.92 13.96
CA THR A 72 13.08 15.02 14.21
C THR A 72 13.09 16.00 13.03
N SER A 73 12.43 17.13 13.15
CA SER A 73 12.40 18.17 12.12
C SER A 73 13.81 18.61 11.73
N ARG A 74 14.10 18.63 10.43
CA ARG A 74 15.44 18.90 9.91
C ARG A 74 15.43 19.35 8.46
N LEU A 75 16.53 19.97 8.04
CA LEU A 75 16.83 20.17 6.62
C LEU A 75 17.26 18.84 6.01
N ILE A 76 16.73 18.55 4.83
CA ILE A 76 17.11 17.39 4.01
C ILE A 76 17.47 17.83 2.59
N LEU A 77 18.31 17.05 1.93
CA LEU A 77 18.47 17.09 0.49
C LEU A 77 17.36 16.23 -0.14
N ILE A 78 16.68 16.77 -1.13
CA ILE A 78 15.65 16.03 -1.86
C ILE A 78 16.33 15.24 -2.97
N ASP A 79 16.10 13.93 -3.03
CA ASP A 79 16.66 13.09 -4.09
C ASP A 79 16.10 13.45 -5.48
N GLN A 80 16.80 13.00 -6.53
CA GLN A 80 16.46 13.37 -7.90
C GLN A 80 15.05 12.86 -8.30
N MET A 81 14.66 11.67 -7.89
CA MET A 81 13.36 11.10 -8.24
C MET A 81 12.21 11.89 -7.58
N SER A 82 12.36 12.25 -6.32
CA SER A 82 11.41 13.11 -5.60
C SER A 82 11.32 14.50 -6.24
N ARG A 83 12.46 15.07 -6.68
CA ARG A 83 12.48 16.35 -7.40
C ARG A 83 11.77 16.27 -8.75
N ASP A 84 11.95 15.17 -9.49
CA ASP A 84 11.27 14.93 -10.77
C ASP A 84 9.75 14.86 -10.57
N GLU A 85 9.26 14.19 -9.51
CA GLU A 85 7.84 14.17 -9.15
C GLU A 85 7.28 15.57 -8.82
N MET A 86 8.07 16.39 -8.13
CA MET A 86 7.69 17.76 -7.76
C MET A 86 7.64 18.72 -8.96
N THR A 87 8.27 18.38 -10.09
CA THR A 87 8.27 19.21 -11.31
C THR A 87 6.85 19.58 -11.76
N ASN A 88 5.88 18.66 -11.59
CA ASN A 88 4.48 18.93 -11.90
C ASN A 88 3.89 20.13 -11.10
N SER A 89 4.43 20.40 -9.92
CA SER A 89 3.96 21.47 -9.03
C SER A 89 4.76 22.76 -9.19
N PHE A 90 6.03 22.65 -9.62
CA PHE A 90 6.96 23.78 -9.72
C PHE A 90 7.18 24.27 -11.16
N GLY A 91 6.76 23.47 -12.17
CA GLY A 91 6.91 23.78 -13.60
C GLY A 91 8.14 23.16 -14.22
N THR A 92 9.35 23.45 -13.74
CA THR A 92 10.60 22.84 -14.23
C THR A 92 11.45 22.31 -13.08
N LEU A 93 12.37 21.38 -13.40
CA LEU A 93 13.27 20.78 -12.40
C LEU A 93 14.18 21.81 -11.72
N GLU A 94 14.60 22.84 -12.45
CA GLU A 94 15.43 23.93 -11.94
C GLU A 94 14.70 24.77 -10.89
N GLN A 95 13.36 24.82 -10.97
CA GLN A 95 12.51 25.54 -10.02
C GLN A 95 12.22 24.73 -8.76
N VAL A 96 12.47 23.41 -8.78
CA VAL A 96 12.31 22.56 -7.61
C VAL A 96 13.48 22.80 -6.65
N PRO A 97 13.22 23.20 -5.39
CA PRO A 97 14.28 23.39 -4.40
C PRO A 97 15.10 22.11 -4.22
N PRO A 98 16.43 22.21 -4.06
CA PRO A 98 17.28 21.04 -3.80
C PRO A 98 17.15 20.53 -2.36
N CYS A 99 16.65 21.37 -1.46
CA CYS A 99 16.53 21.09 -0.03
C CYS A 99 15.10 21.37 0.44
N SER A 100 14.71 20.72 1.53
CA SER A 100 13.44 20.98 2.21
C SER A 100 13.61 20.83 3.72
N ILE A 101 12.81 21.56 4.50
CA ILE A 101 12.62 21.27 5.92
C ILE A 101 11.47 20.29 6.03
N THR A 102 11.69 19.19 6.72
CA THR A 102 10.69 18.16 6.93
C THR A 102 10.57 17.79 8.41
N MET A 103 9.37 17.48 8.87
CA MET A 103 9.19 16.75 10.13
C MET A 103 9.83 15.37 9.99
N GLY A 104 10.62 14.98 10.99
CA GLY A 104 11.27 13.68 11.00
C GLY A 104 10.32 12.52 11.33
N ILE A 105 10.82 11.30 11.17
CA ILE A 105 10.05 10.09 11.41
C ILE A 105 9.52 10.02 12.85
N GLN A 106 10.37 10.34 13.84
CA GLN A 106 9.96 10.34 15.26
C GLN A 106 8.82 11.33 15.50
N THR A 107 8.91 12.54 14.95
CA THR A 107 7.87 13.57 15.08
C THR A 107 6.55 13.10 14.47
N LEU A 108 6.59 12.50 13.28
CA LEU A 108 5.40 11.97 12.60
C LEU A 108 4.77 10.81 13.37
N LEU A 109 5.59 9.88 13.88
CA LEU A 109 5.14 8.71 14.65
C LEU A 109 4.65 9.07 16.06
N SER A 110 4.93 10.28 16.57
CA SER A 110 4.39 10.75 17.85
C SER A 110 2.94 11.18 17.77
N ALA A 111 2.35 11.26 16.59
CA ALA A 111 0.94 11.60 16.42
C ALA A 111 0.03 10.57 17.10
N HIS A 112 -1.13 11.00 17.60
CA HIS A 112 -2.12 10.08 18.20
C HIS A 112 -2.72 9.15 17.13
N LYS A 113 -2.98 9.69 15.92
CA LYS A 113 -3.48 8.93 14.76
C LYS A 113 -2.67 9.26 13.53
N LEU A 114 -2.38 8.24 12.73
CA LEU A 114 -1.63 8.39 11.50
C LEU A 114 -2.44 7.83 10.32
N PHE A 115 -2.63 8.65 9.30
CA PHE A 115 -3.25 8.25 8.05
C PHE A 115 -2.22 8.31 6.93
N LEU A 116 -1.98 7.16 6.30
CA LEU A 116 -1.25 7.06 5.04
C LEU A 116 -2.23 7.09 3.89
N THR A 117 -1.89 7.81 2.82
CA THR A 117 -2.73 7.88 1.62
C THR A 117 -1.95 7.45 0.38
N ALA A 118 -2.58 6.61 -0.46
CA ALA A 118 -1.99 6.13 -1.71
C ALA A 118 -3.06 5.90 -2.77
N TRP A 119 -2.81 6.36 -4.00
CA TRP A 119 -3.71 6.25 -5.12
C TRP A 119 -2.99 5.79 -6.38
N GLY A 120 -3.66 4.94 -7.17
CA GLY A 120 -3.17 4.48 -8.46
C GLY A 120 -2.32 3.21 -8.39
N GLU A 121 -2.28 2.48 -9.51
CA GLU A 121 -1.60 1.19 -9.64
C GLU A 121 -0.07 1.32 -9.46
N GLU A 122 0.50 2.45 -9.82
CA GLU A 122 1.93 2.74 -9.65
C GLU A 122 2.38 2.74 -8.18
N LYS A 123 1.44 2.83 -7.22
CA LYS A 123 1.72 2.70 -5.78
C LYS A 123 1.60 1.27 -5.25
N ALA A 124 1.09 0.31 -6.04
CA ALA A 124 0.77 -1.03 -5.54
C ALA A 124 1.99 -1.77 -4.95
N ASP A 125 3.15 -1.69 -5.60
CA ASP A 125 4.37 -2.34 -5.12
C ASP A 125 4.87 -1.74 -3.81
N ILE A 126 4.89 -0.42 -3.73
CA ILE A 126 5.37 0.24 -2.53
C ILE A 126 4.38 0.09 -1.36
N VAL A 127 3.08 0.13 -1.63
CA VAL A 127 2.03 -0.13 -0.63
C VAL A 127 2.17 -1.53 -0.05
N GLN A 128 2.39 -2.55 -0.89
CA GLN A 128 2.62 -3.91 -0.41
C GLN A 128 3.85 -3.99 0.51
N LYS A 129 4.97 -3.40 0.10
CA LYS A 129 6.20 -3.39 0.91
C LYS A 129 6.02 -2.66 2.25
N ILE A 130 5.28 -1.55 2.26
CA ILE A 130 5.02 -0.77 3.48
C ILE A 130 4.15 -1.53 4.47
N ILE A 131 3.14 -2.26 4.00
CA ILE A 131 2.14 -2.89 4.86
C ILE A 131 2.53 -4.32 5.24
N GLU A 132 3.15 -5.07 4.33
CA GLU A 132 3.41 -6.50 4.48
C GLU A 132 4.92 -6.84 4.50
N GLY A 133 5.78 -5.87 4.17
CA GLY A 133 7.23 -6.04 4.17
C GLY A 133 7.87 -5.82 5.53
N GLU A 134 9.20 -5.99 5.58
CA GLU A 134 10.00 -5.72 6.76
C GLU A 134 10.12 -4.23 7.05
N ILE A 135 10.24 -3.88 8.33
CA ILE A 135 10.49 -2.50 8.76
C ILE A 135 11.95 -2.17 8.46
N THR A 136 12.18 -1.14 7.64
CA THR A 136 13.53 -0.76 7.21
C THR A 136 13.62 0.74 6.92
N ASP A 137 14.79 1.33 7.14
CA ASP A 137 15.10 2.70 6.75
C ASP A 137 15.22 2.89 5.23
N ALA A 138 15.45 1.82 4.48
CA ALA A 138 15.42 1.86 3.01
C ALA A 138 14.03 2.21 2.45
N ILE A 139 12.97 2.01 3.24
CA ILE A 139 11.59 2.38 2.94
C ILE A 139 10.99 3.03 4.20
N PRO A 140 11.21 4.34 4.43
CA PRO A 140 10.85 4.99 5.70
C PRO A 140 9.38 4.86 6.10
N ALA A 141 8.47 4.76 5.13
CA ALA A 141 7.06 4.54 5.42
C ALA A 141 6.78 3.19 6.13
N THR A 142 7.70 2.21 6.09
CA THR A 142 7.53 0.95 6.84
C THR A 142 7.50 1.16 8.35
N TYR A 143 8.10 2.22 8.85
CA TYR A 143 8.06 2.57 10.27
C TYR A 143 6.63 2.80 10.80
N VAL A 144 5.66 3.10 9.93
CA VAL A 144 4.26 3.22 10.35
C VAL A 144 3.69 1.93 10.94
N GLN A 145 4.29 0.77 10.63
CA GLN A 145 3.91 -0.51 11.24
C GLN A 145 4.15 -0.55 12.76
N THR A 146 5.00 0.33 13.28
CA THR A 146 5.26 0.45 14.73
C THR A 146 4.25 1.36 15.44
N HIS A 147 3.39 2.05 14.68
CA HIS A 147 2.44 3.00 15.25
C HIS A 147 1.16 2.30 15.69
N ASN A 148 0.64 2.65 16.89
CA ASN A 148 -0.51 1.97 17.50
C ASN A 148 -1.85 2.23 16.79
N ASP A 149 -2.02 3.39 16.15
CA ASP A 149 -3.25 3.76 15.42
C ASP A 149 -2.89 4.37 14.05
N ALA A 150 -2.27 3.56 13.19
CA ALA A 150 -2.00 3.90 11.80
C ALA A 150 -3.04 3.25 10.87
N LYS A 151 -3.50 4.01 9.86
CA LYS A 151 -4.46 3.54 8.86
C LYS A 151 -3.99 3.90 7.47
N LEU A 152 -4.05 2.92 6.56
CA LEU A 152 -3.88 3.15 5.14
C LEU A 152 -5.24 3.45 4.50
N ILE A 153 -5.33 4.57 3.79
CA ILE A 153 -6.46 4.95 2.94
C ILE A 153 -5.96 4.90 1.51
N CYS A 154 -6.50 3.98 0.72
CA CYS A 154 -6.07 3.80 -0.66
C CYS A 154 -7.23 3.33 -1.55
N ASP A 155 -7.08 3.50 -2.88
CA ASP A 155 -7.98 2.88 -3.84
C ASP A 155 -7.61 1.41 -4.09
N LEU A 156 -8.49 0.68 -4.81
CA LEU A 156 -8.24 -0.72 -5.13
C LEU A 156 -7.03 -0.93 -6.03
N ALA A 157 -6.67 0.06 -6.85
CA ALA A 157 -5.50 -0.03 -7.72
C ALA A 157 -4.21 0.00 -6.91
N ALA A 158 -4.08 0.93 -5.94
CA ALA A 158 -2.95 0.97 -5.03
C ALA A 158 -2.90 -0.25 -4.08
N ALA A 159 -4.06 -0.85 -3.74
CA ALA A 159 -4.15 -2.04 -2.89
C ALA A 159 -3.98 -3.37 -3.65
N SER A 160 -3.88 -3.36 -4.98
CA SER A 160 -4.03 -4.54 -5.85
C SER A 160 -3.03 -5.68 -5.57
N LYS A 161 -1.89 -5.39 -4.94
CA LYS A 161 -0.87 -6.38 -4.57
C LYS A 161 -0.92 -6.83 -3.10
N LEU A 162 -1.80 -6.26 -2.29
CA LEU A 162 -1.95 -6.70 -0.89
C LEU A 162 -2.52 -8.10 -0.82
N THR A 163 -1.96 -8.92 0.07
CA THR A 163 -2.41 -10.30 0.31
C THR A 163 -3.91 -10.37 0.61
N ARG A 164 -4.45 -9.41 1.36
CA ARG A 164 -5.91 -9.37 1.64
C ARG A 164 -6.78 -9.14 0.40
N ILE A 165 -6.21 -8.63 -0.69
CA ILE A 165 -6.92 -8.40 -1.96
C ILE A 165 -6.76 -9.60 -2.89
N ILE A 166 -5.52 -10.12 -3.06
CA ILE A 166 -5.23 -11.21 -3.99
C ILE A 166 -5.49 -12.59 -3.40
N HIS A 167 -5.25 -12.76 -2.09
CA HIS A 167 -5.40 -14.02 -1.35
C HIS A 167 -6.12 -13.80 -0.02
N PRO A 168 -7.37 -13.28 -0.02
CA PRO A 168 -8.06 -12.87 1.21
C PRO A 168 -8.20 -13.98 2.23
N TRP A 169 -8.31 -15.23 1.79
CA TRP A 169 -8.41 -16.42 2.65
C TRP A 169 -7.19 -16.66 3.55
N LEU A 170 -6.05 -16.02 3.26
CA LEU A 170 -4.84 -16.15 4.08
C LEU A 170 -4.82 -15.23 5.29
N VAL A 171 -5.58 -14.13 5.26
CA VAL A 171 -5.46 -13.04 6.26
C VAL A 171 -6.79 -12.60 6.88
N THR A 172 -7.91 -12.99 6.29
CA THR A 172 -9.25 -12.62 6.79
C THR A 172 -10.26 -13.74 6.56
N ASN A 173 -11.39 -13.70 7.30
CA ASN A 173 -12.57 -14.45 6.90
C ASN A 173 -13.08 -13.88 5.57
N CYS A 174 -12.92 -14.62 4.51
CA CYS A 174 -13.37 -14.19 3.18
C CYS A 174 -14.73 -14.78 2.83
N GLU A 175 -15.46 -14.08 1.97
CA GLU A 175 -16.68 -14.62 1.38
C GLU A 175 -16.32 -15.62 0.27
N TRP A 176 -16.74 -16.88 0.47
CA TRP A 176 -16.53 -17.97 -0.49
C TRP A 176 -17.57 -17.96 -1.61
N ASN A 177 -17.36 -17.14 -2.63
CA ASN A 177 -18.08 -17.21 -3.90
C ASN A 177 -17.28 -17.98 -4.96
N ASP A 178 -17.89 -18.29 -6.10
CA ASP A 178 -17.23 -19.11 -7.15
C ASP A 178 -15.90 -18.52 -7.64
N LYS A 179 -15.78 -17.18 -7.71
CA LYS A 179 -14.54 -16.50 -8.10
C LYS A 179 -13.45 -16.71 -7.06
N THR A 180 -13.76 -16.50 -5.77
CA THR A 180 -12.81 -16.65 -4.65
C THR A 180 -12.37 -18.09 -4.49
N ILE A 181 -13.32 -19.07 -4.59
CA ILE A 181 -13.01 -20.50 -4.52
C ILE A 181 -12.06 -20.89 -5.66
N ARG A 182 -12.36 -20.47 -6.89
CA ARG A 182 -11.50 -20.74 -8.05
C ARG A 182 -10.11 -20.19 -7.85
N ALA A 183 -9.99 -18.93 -7.44
CA ALA A 183 -8.71 -18.27 -7.18
C ALA A 183 -7.89 -19.01 -6.12
N ALA A 184 -8.53 -19.43 -5.01
CA ALA A 184 -7.87 -20.16 -3.93
C ALA A 184 -7.34 -21.53 -4.37
N VAL A 185 -8.13 -22.27 -5.15
CA VAL A 185 -7.70 -23.60 -5.64
C VAL A 185 -6.59 -23.48 -6.68
N VAL A 186 -6.67 -22.51 -7.60
CA VAL A 186 -5.60 -22.25 -8.57
C VAL A 186 -4.32 -21.81 -7.87
N TRP A 187 -4.42 -20.91 -6.89
CA TRP A 187 -3.28 -20.52 -6.05
C TRP A 187 -2.65 -21.72 -5.34
N LEU A 188 -3.46 -22.63 -4.76
CA LEU A 188 -2.95 -23.84 -4.09
C LEU A 188 -2.22 -24.78 -5.08
N CYS A 189 -2.71 -24.91 -6.31
CA CYS A 189 -2.03 -25.65 -7.36
C CYS A 189 -0.65 -25.06 -7.67
N GLN A 190 -0.58 -23.73 -7.82
CA GLN A 190 0.67 -23.02 -8.11
C GLN A 190 1.65 -23.10 -6.94
N LEU A 191 1.16 -22.93 -5.71
CA LEU A 191 1.98 -23.01 -4.49
C LEU A 191 2.66 -24.38 -4.33
N LEU A 192 1.92 -25.46 -4.63
CA LEU A 192 2.40 -26.83 -4.43
C LEU A 192 2.96 -27.48 -5.69
N ASP A 193 2.91 -26.78 -6.82
CA ASP A 193 3.23 -27.33 -8.15
C ASP A 193 2.49 -28.66 -8.43
N LYS A 194 1.19 -28.69 -8.08
CA LYS A 194 0.33 -29.87 -8.22
C LYS A 194 -0.84 -29.60 -9.16
N PRO A 195 -1.16 -30.53 -10.09
CA PRO A 195 -2.39 -30.46 -10.85
C PRO A 195 -3.62 -30.50 -9.93
N ILE A 196 -4.65 -29.77 -10.32
CA ILE A 196 -5.89 -29.58 -9.52
C ILE A 196 -6.49 -30.90 -9.02
N LEU A 197 -6.57 -31.93 -9.87
CA LEU A 197 -7.13 -33.24 -9.55
C LEU A 197 -6.25 -34.07 -8.59
N LYS A 198 -5.02 -33.65 -8.32
CA LYS A 198 -4.08 -34.31 -7.38
C LYS A 198 -4.00 -33.62 -6.02
N LEU A 199 -4.70 -32.51 -5.83
CA LEU A 199 -4.79 -31.88 -4.51
C LEU A 199 -5.58 -32.77 -3.54
N THR A 200 -5.08 -32.89 -2.32
CA THR A 200 -5.62 -33.74 -1.26
C THR A 200 -6.21 -32.92 -0.11
N ASN A 201 -6.99 -33.53 0.76
CA ASN A 201 -7.49 -32.87 1.97
C ASN A 201 -6.35 -32.30 2.83
N LYS A 202 -5.19 -32.97 2.86
CA LYS A 202 -4.00 -32.51 3.58
C LYS A 202 -3.50 -31.17 2.98
N ASP A 203 -3.40 -31.07 1.66
CA ASP A 203 -2.95 -29.86 0.98
C ASP A 203 -3.84 -28.65 1.34
N TYR A 204 -5.16 -28.83 1.37
CA TYR A 204 -6.10 -27.78 1.76
C TYR A 204 -5.93 -27.36 3.24
N ASN A 205 -5.85 -28.35 4.15
CA ASN A 205 -5.74 -28.08 5.60
C ASN A 205 -4.45 -27.37 5.96
N GLU A 206 -3.31 -27.77 5.38
CA GLU A 206 -2.01 -27.19 5.67
C GLU A 206 -1.82 -25.78 5.09
N ASN A 207 -2.69 -25.37 4.16
CA ASN A 207 -2.62 -24.08 3.48
C ASN A 207 -3.81 -23.16 3.73
N GLY A 208 -4.51 -23.33 4.86
CA GLY A 208 -5.55 -22.39 5.31
C GLY A 208 -6.87 -22.48 4.54
N LEU A 209 -7.12 -23.57 3.81
CA LEU A 209 -8.34 -23.77 3.00
C LEU A 209 -9.30 -24.82 3.58
N SER A 210 -9.22 -25.08 4.89
CA SER A 210 -10.10 -26.05 5.58
C SER A 210 -11.59 -25.73 5.41
N ASP A 211 -11.96 -24.46 5.30
CA ASP A 211 -13.34 -24.03 5.06
C ASP A 211 -13.91 -24.58 3.75
N LEU A 212 -13.07 -24.71 2.73
CA LEU A 212 -13.50 -25.33 1.46
C LEU A 212 -13.77 -26.81 1.63
N LEU A 213 -13.00 -27.51 2.47
CA LEU A 213 -13.28 -28.91 2.77
C LEU A 213 -14.60 -29.06 3.53
N ALA A 214 -14.88 -28.19 4.49
CA ALA A 214 -16.16 -28.18 5.20
C ALA A 214 -17.33 -27.93 4.24
N ARG A 215 -17.15 -27.03 3.25
CA ARG A 215 -18.18 -26.67 2.28
C ARG A 215 -18.45 -27.77 1.23
N PHE A 216 -17.39 -28.44 0.73
CA PHE A 216 -17.49 -29.42 -0.34
C PHE A 216 -17.46 -30.88 0.15
N GLY A 217 -17.20 -31.11 1.44
CA GLY A 217 -17.07 -32.43 2.06
C GLY A 217 -15.71 -33.10 1.80
N SER A 218 -15.02 -32.75 0.72
CA SER A 218 -13.67 -33.26 0.42
C SER A 218 -12.95 -32.41 -0.63
N ALA A 219 -11.61 -32.51 -0.68
CA ALA A 219 -10.80 -31.95 -1.75
C ALA A 219 -11.21 -32.48 -3.12
N TYR A 220 -11.53 -33.77 -3.23
CA TYR A 220 -11.97 -34.37 -4.48
C TYR A 220 -13.20 -33.66 -5.07
N ASN A 221 -14.23 -33.43 -4.28
CA ASN A 221 -15.44 -32.74 -4.73
C ASN A 221 -15.16 -31.30 -5.15
N CYS A 222 -14.34 -30.58 -4.38
CA CYS A 222 -13.92 -29.22 -4.70
C CYS A 222 -13.13 -29.20 -6.01
N ASN A 223 -12.13 -30.08 -6.13
CA ASN A 223 -11.28 -30.19 -7.32
C ASN A 223 -12.06 -30.44 -8.59
N ILE A 224 -12.99 -31.42 -8.56
CA ILE A 224 -13.84 -31.77 -9.72
C ILE A 224 -14.72 -30.59 -10.12
N LYS A 225 -15.35 -29.90 -9.16
CA LYS A 225 -16.15 -28.70 -9.46
C LYS A 225 -15.32 -27.65 -10.17
N ILE A 226 -14.18 -27.28 -9.59
CA ILE A 226 -13.34 -26.21 -10.15
C ILE A 226 -12.70 -26.62 -11.47
N PHE A 227 -12.28 -27.89 -11.62
CA PHE A 227 -11.78 -28.40 -12.88
C PHE A 227 -12.83 -28.27 -14.00
N ASN A 228 -14.08 -28.67 -13.74
CA ASN A 228 -15.17 -28.57 -14.71
C ASN A 228 -15.49 -27.10 -15.03
N ASP A 229 -15.53 -26.21 -14.03
CA ASP A 229 -15.76 -24.78 -14.22
C ASP A 229 -14.68 -24.14 -15.10
N LEU A 230 -13.41 -24.48 -14.87
CA LEU A 230 -12.28 -24.01 -15.69
C LEU A 230 -12.33 -24.58 -17.10
N GLN A 231 -12.61 -25.89 -17.25
CA GLN A 231 -12.73 -26.54 -18.55
C GLN A 231 -13.85 -25.88 -19.36
N HIS A 232 -15.01 -25.63 -18.75
CA HIS A 232 -16.12 -24.94 -19.40
C HIS A 232 -15.74 -23.51 -19.81
N THR A 233 -15.02 -22.78 -18.95
CA THR A 233 -14.57 -21.40 -19.25
C THR A 233 -13.59 -21.36 -20.43
N ILE A 234 -12.66 -22.34 -20.51
CA ILE A 234 -11.63 -22.38 -21.55
C ILE A 234 -12.17 -22.93 -22.87
N THR A 235 -13.05 -23.94 -22.81
CA THR A 235 -13.49 -24.68 -24.01
C THR A 235 -14.90 -24.31 -24.47
N GLY A 236 -15.69 -23.62 -23.63
CA GLY A 236 -17.11 -23.39 -23.85
C GLY A 236 -17.98 -24.65 -23.71
N TRP A 237 -17.40 -25.78 -23.26
CA TRP A 237 -18.09 -27.09 -23.15
C TRP A 237 -18.29 -27.49 -21.71
N PRO A 238 -19.53 -27.77 -21.31
CA PRO A 238 -19.84 -28.29 -19.96
C PRO A 238 -19.35 -29.74 -19.82
N GLY A 239 -18.06 -29.91 -19.43
CA GLY A 239 -17.50 -31.22 -19.07
C GLY A 239 -17.13 -32.16 -20.23
N GLY A 240 -17.03 -31.68 -21.47
CA GLY A 240 -16.70 -32.48 -22.64
C GLY A 240 -15.36 -32.10 -23.29
N LYS A 241 -14.83 -32.97 -24.15
CA LYS A 241 -13.78 -32.60 -25.07
C LYS A 241 -14.39 -31.75 -26.19
N PRO A 242 -13.78 -30.61 -26.59
CA PRO A 242 -14.23 -29.81 -27.73
C PRO A 242 -14.22 -30.68 -28.99
N ASN A 243 -15.27 -30.58 -29.82
CA ASN A 243 -15.27 -31.21 -31.15
C ASN A 243 -14.14 -30.57 -31.97
N ALA A 244 -13.50 -31.38 -32.82
CA ALA A 244 -12.42 -30.92 -33.70
C ALA A 244 -12.87 -29.80 -34.65
N ASP A 245 -14.17 -29.67 -34.91
CA ASP A 245 -14.76 -28.66 -35.81
C ASP A 245 -15.25 -27.38 -35.12
N ASP A 246 -14.97 -27.20 -33.84
CA ASP A 246 -15.40 -25.99 -33.11
C ASP A 246 -14.46 -24.82 -33.42
N THR A 247 -14.84 -24.02 -34.42
CA THR A 247 -14.13 -22.83 -34.85
C THR A 247 -14.26 -21.63 -33.89
N ASN A 248 -15.10 -21.74 -32.84
CA ASN A 248 -15.34 -20.72 -31.82
C ASN A 248 -14.51 -20.96 -30.55
N ARG A 249 -13.26 -21.34 -30.65
CA ARG A 249 -12.37 -21.33 -29.47
C ARG A 249 -12.11 -19.89 -29.06
N PRO A 250 -12.42 -19.50 -27.82
CA PRO A 250 -11.86 -18.25 -27.31
C PRO A 250 -10.33 -18.41 -27.35
N GLU A 251 -9.67 -17.52 -28.11
CA GLU A 251 -8.22 -17.46 -28.11
C GLU A 251 -7.75 -17.29 -26.67
N ARG A 252 -6.83 -18.13 -26.29
CA ARG A 252 -6.18 -18.31 -25.00
C ARG A 252 -6.19 -17.07 -24.12
N ALA A 253 -6.97 -17.09 -23.05
CA ALA A 253 -6.65 -16.39 -21.83
C ALA A 253 -5.70 -17.29 -21.01
N LEU A 254 -4.41 -17.06 -21.16
CA LEU A 254 -3.36 -17.50 -20.24
C LEU A 254 -3.32 -16.55 -19.05
#